data_785c6511c66ea6b15ad5229fa28e7f18
#
_entry.id   785c6511c66ea6b15ad5229fa28e7f18
#
_cell.length_a   1.000
_cell.length_b   1.000
_cell.length_c   1.000
_cell.angle_alpha   90.00
_cell.angle_beta   90.00
_cell.angle_gamma   90.00
#
_symmetry.space_group_name_H-M   'P 1'
#
loop_
_entity.id
_entity.type
_entity.pdbx_description
1 polymer ?
#
loop_
_entity_poly.entity_id
_entity_poly.type
_entity_poly.pdbx_seq_one_letter_code
_entity_poly.pdbx_strand_id
1 'polypeptide(L)'
;MKKLRVAIIGNGGICNAVHVPQYLKMTDTVEVVALCDIILERAEALRDRAFPNADVYANYQDIIDRTDIDCVDVCTPNYLHSIIAVAALKSGKHVFTEKPDAINVEEAEKMKRAAEESGKVLMVMRNNRHVNTSQYLKKYIADGKAGELYAGRCGWIRRRGIPGKGGWFTTKAQSGGGPLIDLGVHLIDLSIWLMGNPRPVAVSGCTYAKFADNDTKADSEHAKFGDAKSDGIFDVEDLAIGFIKFDNGASLQIEFSWASNIEEERRFVELRGTKAGFSWVNDHIKIFTEENGLPVDLIPQYGAITGGHGPNLAHFYDVVANGAEPDFVPQQGVNMIKILSAIYESAETGKEVRL
;
A
#
# COMPACT_ATOMS: atom_id res chain seq x y z
N MET A 1 3.87 17.89 -25.18
CA MET A 1 4.03 16.42 -25.27
C MET A 1 2.69 15.76 -25.52
N LYS A 2 2.64 14.59 -26.16
CA LYS A 2 1.37 13.81 -26.29
C LYS A 2 1.00 13.34 -24.87
N LYS A 3 -0.28 13.53 -24.48
CA LYS A 3 -0.76 13.04 -23.18
C LYS A 3 -0.78 11.52 -23.16
N LEU A 4 -0.48 10.93 -22.02
CA LEU A 4 -0.65 9.50 -21.81
C LEU A 4 -2.14 9.17 -21.68
N ARG A 5 -2.58 8.16 -22.39
CA ARG A 5 -3.96 7.69 -22.40
C ARG A 5 -4.16 6.63 -21.34
N VAL A 6 -5.05 6.87 -20.40
CA VAL A 6 -5.22 6.08 -19.18
C VAL A 6 -6.59 5.43 -19.13
N ALA A 7 -6.62 4.16 -18.73
CA ALA A 7 -7.83 3.49 -18.29
C ALA A 7 -7.83 3.28 -16.79
N ILE A 8 -8.97 3.49 -16.12
CA ILE A 8 -9.16 3.19 -14.70
C ILE A 8 -10.06 1.97 -14.56
N ILE A 9 -9.59 0.93 -13.88
CA ILE A 9 -10.32 -0.32 -13.64
C ILE A 9 -10.64 -0.43 -12.15
N GLY A 10 -11.93 -0.45 -11.81
CA GLY A 10 -12.44 -0.36 -10.44
C GLY A 10 -12.79 1.09 -10.09
N ASN A 11 -14.08 1.45 -10.16
CA ASN A 11 -14.56 2.81 -9.92
C ASN A 11 -15.25 2.94 -8.54
N GLY A 12 -14.73 2.20 -7.55
CA GLY A 12 -15.20 2.16 -6.17
C GLY A 12 -14.74 3.35 -5.31
N GLY A 13 -14.78 3.16 -3.99
CA GLY A 13 -14.50 4.19 -2.99
C GLY A 13 -13.11 4.83 -3.12
N ILE A 14 -12.04 4.02 -3.21
CA ILE A 14 -10.65 4.51 -3.29
C ILE A 14 -10.41 5.29 -4.59
N CYS A 15 -10.90 4.79 -5.72
CA CYS A 15 -10.82 5.48 -7.00
C CYS A 15 -11.45 6.88 -6.91
N ASN A 16 -12.69 6.95 -6.44
CA ASN A 16 -13.44 8.20 -6.35
C ASN A 16 -12.88 9.20 -5.34
N ALA A 17 -12.43 8.73 -4.19
CA ALA A 17 -11.95 9.59 -3.10
C ALA A 17 -10.53 10.09 -3.32
N VAL A 18 -9.69 9.32 -4.03
CA VAL A 18 -8.24 9.54 -4.06
C VAL A 18 -7.71 9.71 -5.48
N HIS A 19 -7.95 8.75 -6.40
CA HIS A 19 -7.35 8.78 -7.73
C HIS A 19 -7.98 9.85 -8.62
N VAL A 20 -9.30 9.91 -8.69
CA VAL A 20 -10.04 10.89 -9.52
C VAL A 20 -9.62 12.34 -9.24
N PRO A 21 -9.55 12.83 -7.97
CA PRO A 21 -9.08 14.18 -7.69
C PRO A 21 -7.67 14.47 -8.21
N GLN A 22 -6.80 13.46 -8.31
CA GLN A 22 -5.46 13.62 -8.84
C GLN A 22 -5.45 13.68 -10.37
N TYR A 23 -6.21 12.82 -11.05
CA TYR A 23 -6.37 12.89 -12.51
C TYR A 23 -6.88 14.26 -12.97
N LEU A 24 -7.84 14.84 -12.25
CA LEU A 24 -8.36 16.17 -12.55
C LEU A 24 -7.32 17.30 -12.39
N LYS A 25 -6.23 17.06 -11.65
CA LYS A 25 -5.09 17.99 -11.53
C LYS A 25 -3.99 17.76 -12.56
N MET A 26 -3.95 16.60 -13.20
CA MET A 26 -2.89 16.18 -14.12
C MET A 26 -3.32 16.22 -15.59
N THR A 27 -4.32 17.02 -15.93
CA THR A 27 -4.92 17.07 -17.28
C THR A 27 -3.96 17.50 -18.39
N ASP A 28 -2.83 18.11 -18.05
CA ASP A 28 -1.79 18.46 -19.02
C ASP A 28 -0.89 17.25 -19.41
N THR A 29 -0.82 16.26 -18.54
CA THR A 29 0.06 15.07 -18.67
C THR A 29 -0.70 13.83 -19.11
N VAL A 30 -1.91 13.63 -18.57
CA VAL A 30 -2.70 12.42 -18.77
C VAL A 30 -4.12 12.75 -19.26
N GLU A 31 -4.70 11.79 -19.97
CA GLU A 31 -6.11 11.79 -20.41
C GLU A 31 -6.76 10.46 -20.02
N VAL A 32 -7.79 10.51 -19.17
CA VAL A 32 -8.59 9.33 -18.85
C VAL A 32 -9.56 9.08 -20.00
N VAL A 33 -9.34 7.96 -20.71
CA VAL A 33 -10.06 7.62 -21.94
C VAL A 33 -10.96 6.42 -21.80
N ALA A 34 -10.87 5.68 -20.71
CA ALA A 34 -11.71 4.52 -20.45
C ALA A 34 -11.90 4.30 -18.94
N LEU A 35 -13.09 3.87 -18.57
CA LEU A 35 -13.50 3.51 -17.22
C LEU A 35 -14.11 2.11 -17.24
N CYS A 36 -13.75 1.28 -16.26
CA CYS A 36 -14.28 -0.06 -16.16
C CYS A 36 -14.69 -0.39 -14.73
N ASP A 37 -15.91 -0.87 -14.54
CA ASP A 37 -16.38 -1.45 -13.28
C ASP A 37 -17.39 -2.55 -13.57
N ILE A 38 -17.36 -3.64 -12.80
CA ILE A 38 -18.35 -4.72 -12.98
C ILE A 38 -19.78 -4.24 -12.67
N ILE A 39 -19.91 -3.18 -11.87
CA ILE A 39 -21.14 -2.44 -11.66
C ILE A 39 -21.11 -1.24 -12.63
N LEU A 40 -21.65 -1.42 -13.81
CA LEU A 40 -21.54 -0.49 -14.93
C LEU A 40 -21.96 0.93 -14.55
N GLU A 41 -22.99 1.06 -13.72
CA GLU A 41 -23.53 2.33 -13.25
C GLU A 41 -22.50 3.17 -12.49
N ARG A 42 -21.51 2.52 -11.81
CA ARG A 42 -20.41 3.24 -11.15
C ARG A 42 -19.48 3.91 -12.16
N ALA A 43 -19.16 3.22 -13.24
CA ALA A 43 -18.32 3.76 -14.30
C ALA A 43 -19.05 4.86 -15.09
N GLU A 44 -20.33 4.68 -15.37
CA GLU A 44 -21.17 5.70 -16.02
C GLU A 44 -21.28 6.97 -15.18
N ALA A 45 -21.59 6.84 -13.88
CA ALA A 45 -21.65 7.98 -12.96
C ALA A 45 -20.30 8.71 -12.84
N LEU A 46 -19.19 7.99 -12.88
CA LEU A 46 -17.85 8.59 -12.87
C LEU A 46 -17.56 9.33 -14.18
N ARG A 47 -17.89 8.73 -15.35
CA ARG A 47 -17.79 9.38 -16.65
C ARG A 47 -18.52 10.72 -16.64
N ASP A 48 -19.81 10.70 -16.32
CA ASP A 48 -20.68 11.87 -16.39
C ASP A 48 -20.23 13.00 -15.47
N ARG A 49 -19.64 12.64 -14.32
CA ARG A 49 -19.16 13.61 -13.33
C ARG A 49 -17.78 14.19 -13.65
N ALA A 50 -16.85 13.36 -14.15
CA ALA A 50 -15.43 13.72 -14.16
C ALA A 50 -14.74 13.55 -15.52
N PHE A 51 -15.16 12.59 -16.35
CA PHE A 51 -14.48 12.21 -17.59
C PHE A 51 -15.48 12.00 -18.75
N PRO A 52 -16.19 13.06 -19.20
CA PRO A 52 -17.32 12.93 -20.12
C PRO A 52 -16.98 12.32 -21.49
N ASN A 53 -15.70 12.28 -21.86
CA ASN A 53 -15.23 11.70 -23.11
C ASN A 53 -14.68 10.27 -22.96
N ALA A 54 -14.71 9.69 -21.76
CA ALA A 54 -14.22 8.34 -21.52
C ALA A 54 -15.25 7.29 -21.96
N ASP A 55 -14.79 6.24 -22.60
CA ASP A 55 -15.60 5.04 -22.87
C ASP A 55 -15.82 4.25 -21.57
N VAL A 56 -16.95 3.53 -21.48
CA VAL A 56 -17.33 2.79 -20.28
C VAL A 56 -17.47 1.30 -20.59
N TYR A 57 -16.93 0.47 -19.72
CA TYR A 57 -16.86 -0.98 -19.87
C TYR A 57 -17.25 -1.71 -18.58
N ALA A 58 -17.90 -2.87 -18.71
CA ALA A 58 -18.17 -3.77 -17.59
C ALA A 58 -17.06 -4.84 -17.42
N ASN A 59 -16.32 -5.15 -18.49
CA ASN A 59 -15.29 -6.17 -18.51
C ASN A 59 -13.91 -5.53 -18.76
N TYR A 60 -12.97 -5.76 -17.85
CA TYR A 60 -11.59 -5.23 -17.99
C TYR A 60 -10.88 -5.77 -19.25
N GLN A 61 -11.27 -6.93 -19.76
CA GLN A 61 -10.67 -7.49 -20.99
C GLN A 61 -10.85 -6.55 -22.18
N ASP A 62 -11.98 -5.84 -22.26
CA ASP A 62 -12.23 -4.84 -23.32
C ASP A 62 -11.20 -3.68 -23.27
N ILE A 63 -10.72 -3.35 -22.06
CA ILE A 63 -9.62 -2.38 -21.85
C ILE A 63 -8.27 -2.97 -22.32
N ILE A 64 -8.03 -4.25 -22.00
CA ILE A 64 -6.78 -4.94 -22.37
C ILE A 64 -6.61 -4.99 -23.88
N ASP A 65 -7.70 -5.21 -24.61
CA ASP A 65 -7.70 -5.36 -26.07
C ASP A 65 -7.52 -4.03 -26.81
N ARG A 66 -7.69 -2.89 -26.14
CA ARG A 66 -7.47 -1.56 -26.73
C ARG A 66 -5.99 -1.28 -26.95
N THR A 67 -5.64 -0.83 -28.16
CA THR A 67 -4.25 -0.49 -28.54
C THR A 67 -3.89 0.97 -28.32
N ASP A 68 -4.87 1.82 -28.04
CA ASP A 68 -4.72 3.26 -27.86
C ASP A 68 -4.56 3.68 -26.38
N ILE A 69 -4.49 2.72 -25.44
CA ILE A 69 -4.28 2.94 -24.01
C ILE A 69 -2.81 2.70 -23.67
N ASP A 70 -2.16 3.70 -23.10
CA ASP A 70 -0.76 3.66 -22.67
C ASP A 70 -0.60 3.07 -21.25
N CYS A 71 -1.54 3.39 -20.33
CA CYS A 71 -1.46 3.04 -18.92
C CYS A 71 -2.80 2.53 -18.39
N VAL A 72 -2.72 1.61 -17.42
CA VAL A 72 -3.87 1.11 -16.66
C VAL A 72 -3.66 1.41 -15.17
N ASP A 73 -4.69 2.01 -14.54
CA ASP A 73 -4.76 2.22 -13.10
C ASP A 73 -5.77 1.23 -12.50
N VAL A 74 -5.30 0.36 -11.59
CA VAL A 74 -6.08 -0.75 -11.00
C VAL A 74 -6.51 -0.41 -9.59
N CYS A 75 -7.81 -0.17 -9.39
CA CYS A 75 -8.45 0.22 -8.13
C CYS A 75 -9.51 -0.82 -7.68
N THR A 76 -9.31 -2.08 -8.01
CA THR A 76 -10.21 -3.20 -7.74
C THR A 76 -9.98 -3.80 -6.34
N PRO A 77 -10.79 -4.78 -5.88
CA PRO A 77 -10.44 -5.61 -4.74
C PRO A 77 -9.11 -6.38 -4.95
N ASN A 78 -8.43 -6.68 -3.85
CA ASN A 78 -7.04 -7.16 -3.82
C ASN A 78 -6.76 -8.36 -4.75
N TYR A 79 -7.66 -9.36 -4.79
CA TYR A 79 -7.45 -10.59 -5.59
C TYR A 79 -7.39 -10.35 -7.10
N LEU A 80 -7.90 -9.21 -7.58
CA LEU A 80 -7.88 -8.83 -8.98
C LEU A 80 -6.63 -8.05 -9.39
N HIS A 81 -5.85 -7.53 -8.44
CA HIS A 81 -4.68 -6.70 -8.75
C HIS A 81 -3.71 -7.43 -9.68
N SER A 82 -3.28 -8.64 -9.30
CA SER A 82 -2.33 -9.43 -10.10
C SER A 82 -2.91 -9.86 -11.45
N ILE A 83 -4.17 -10.29 -11.47
CA ILE A 83 -4.86 -10.75 -12.68
C ILE A 83 -4.88 -9.64 -13.74
N ILE A 84 -5.35 -8.47 -13.34
CA ILE A 84 -5.48 -7.31 -14.25
C ILE A 84 -4.12 -6.74 -14.61
N ALA A 85 -3.21 -6.59 -13.62
CA ALA A 85 -1.87 -6.05 -13.88
C ALA A 85 -1.06 -6.93 -14.85
N VAL A 86 -1.08 -8.26 -14.67
CA VAL A 86 -0.40 -9.20 -15.57
C VAL A 86 -0.98 -9.13 -16.99
N ALA A 87 -2.30 -9.08 -17.13
CA ALA A 87 -2.96 -8.96 -18.45
C ALA A 87 -2.58 -7.63 -19.14
N ALA A 88 -2.61 -6.52 -18.41
CA ALA A 88 -2.25 -5.19 -18.93
C ALA A 88 -0.78 -5.10 -19.35
N LEU A 89 0.15 -5.58 -18.50
CA LEU A 89 1.58 -5.63 -18.82
C LEU A 89 1.86 -6.44 -20.08
N LYS A 90 1.29 -7.65 -20.18
CA LYS A 90 1.43 -8.53 -21.37
C LYS A 90 0.86 -7.91 -22.64
N SER A 91 -0.15 -7.06 -22.53
CA SER A 91 -0.71 -6.32 -23.67
C SER A 91 0.07 -5.04 -24.03
N GLY A 92 1.20 -4.80 -23.36
CA GLY A 92 2.09 -3.68 -23.64
C GLY A 92 1.73 -2.37 -22.95
N LYS A 93 0.91 -2.39 -21.89
CA LYS A 93 0.52 -1.21 -21.11
C LYS A 93 1.35 -1.09 -19.84
N HIS A 94 1.66 0.15 -19.41
CA HIS A 94 2.19 0.42 -18.09
C HIS A 94 1.09 0.30 -17.05
N VAL A 95 1.43 -0.13 -15.83
CA VAL A 95 0.45 -0.40 -14.77
C VAL A 95 0.81 0.33 -13.48
N PHE A 96 -0.17 1.05 -12.96
CA PHE A 96 -0.24 1.46 -11.57
C PHE A 96 -1.36 0.67 -10.89
N THR A 97 -1.14 0.14 -9.71
CA THR A 97 -2.16 -0.59 -8.96
C THR A 97 -2.25 -0.14 -7.52
N GLU A 98 -3.43 -0.23 -6.96
CA GLU A 98 -3.61 -0.09 -5.52
C GLU A 98 -2.86 -1.18 -4.76
N LYS A 99 -2.59 -0.87 -3.47
CA LYS A 99 -2.04 -1.85 -2.52
C LYS A 99 -3.14 -2.85 -2.08
N PRO A 100 -2.78 -4.06 -1.66
CA PRO A 100 -1.46 -4.68 -1.69
C PRO A 100 -1.03 -5.08 -3.09
N ASP A 101 0.24 -5.45 -3.26
CA ASP A 101 0.76 -5.92 -4.55
C ASP A 101 -0.04 -7.12 -5.07
N ALA A 102 -0.27 -8.11 -4.22
CA ALA A 102 -1.04 -9.33 -4.51
C ALA A 102 -1.56 -9.97 -3.21
N ILE A 103 -2.39 -10.99 -3.32
CA ILE A 103 -2.92 -11.72 -2.16
C ILE A 103 -2.03 -12.89 -1.69
N ASN A 104 -1.03 -13.28 -2.48
CA ASN A 104 -0.05 -14.32 -2.16
C ASN A 104 1.24 -14.15 -2.98
N VAL A 105 2.28 -14.91 -2.62
CA VAL A 105 3.63 -14.82 -3.23
C VAL A 105 3.62 -15.21 -4.70
N GLU A 106 2.88 -16.24 -5.10
CA GLU A 106 2.80 -16.69 -6.50
C GLU A 106 2.30 -15.58 -7.41
N GLU A 107 1.24 -14.89 -6.98
CA GLU A 107 0.67 -13.77 -7.73
C GLU A 107 1.61 -12.56 -7.81
N ALA A 108 2.31 -12.23 -6.74
CA ALA A 108 3.32 -11.17 -6.74
C ALA A 108 4.49 -11.49 -7.70
N GLU A 109 4.96 -12.73 -7.72
CA GLU A 109 5.99 -13.21 -8.65
C GLU A 109 5.50 -13.18 -10.11
N LYS A 110 4.20 -13.47 -10.38
CA LYS A 110 3.61 -13.33 -11.72
C LYS A 110 3.65 -11.87 -12.19
N MET A 111 3.28 -10.93 -11.32
CA MET A 111 3.31 -9.49 -11.63
C MET A 111 4.73 -9.03 -11.95
N LYS A 112 5.71 -9.41 -11.12
CA LYS A 112 7.14 -9.09 -11.36
C LYS A 112 7.61 -9.62 -12.71
N ARG A 113 7.39 -10.92 -13.00
CA ARG A 113 7.79 -11.52 -14.29
C ARG A 113 7.14 -10.83 -15.47
N ALA A 114 5.85 -10.52 -15.39
CA ALA A 114 5.15 -9.84 -16.46
C ALA A 114 5.71 -8.42 -16.73
N ALA A 115 6.13 -7.70 -15.70
CA ALA A 115 6.79 -6.41 -15.85
C ALA A 115 8.17 -6.55 -16.52
N GLU A 116 8.98 -7.52 -16.09
CA GLU A 116 10.29 -7.81 -16.65
C GLU A 116 10.20 -8.25 -18.13
N GLU A 117 9.29 -9.17 -18.46
CA GLU A 117 9.08 -9.70 -19.81
C GLU A 117 8.54 -8.65 -20.79
N SER A 118 7.63 -7.78 -20.34
CA SER A 118 7.05 -6.74 -21.17
C SER A 118 7.91 -5.48 -21.32
N GLY A 119 8.86 -5.28 -20.41
CA GLY A 119 9.64 -4.03 -20.31
C GLY A 119 8.78 -2.82 -19.93
N LYS A 120 7.58 -3.04 -19.39
CA LYS A 120 6.66 -1.99 -18.96
C LYS A 120 6.82 -1.66 -17.50
N VAL A 121 6.52 -0.42 -17.13
CA VAL A 121 6.54 0.03 -15.75
C VAL A 121 5.38 -0.59 -14.99
N LEU A 122 5.68 -1.23 -13.86
CA LEU A 122 4.73 -1.65 -12.84
C LEU A 122 5.08 -0.93 -11.55
N MET A 123 4.15 -0.12 -11.05
CA MET A 123 4.25 0.47 -9.70
C MET A 123 3.00 0.18 -8.90
N VAL A 124 3.19 0.06 -7.59
CA VAL A 124 2.11 -0.19 -6.63
C VAL A 124 2.03 1.00 -5.67
N MET A 125 0.83 1.39 -5.28
CA MET A 125 0.59 2.51 -4.38
C MET A 125 1.41 2.39 -3.08
N ARG A 126 2.28 3.38 -2.84
CA ARG A 126 3.13 3.53 -1.65
C ARG A 126 3.02 4.95 -1.10
N ASN A 127 1.79 5.39 -0.88
CA ASN A 127 1.45 6.77 -0.54
C ASN A 127 2.27 7.35 0.62
N ASN A 128 2.60 6.56 1.65
CA ASN A 128 3.35 7.04 2.81
C ASN A 128 4.78 7.44 2.47
N ARG A 129 5.41 6.87 1.43
CA ARG A 129 6.72 7.31 0.92
C ARG A 129 6.67 8.76 0.42
N HIS A 130 5.54 9.20 -0.12
CA HIS A 130 5.32 10.49 -0.77
C HIS A 130 4.72 11.58 0.15
N VAL A 131 4.61 11.31 1.44
CA VAL A 131 4.31 12.36 2.42
C VAL A 131 5.57 13.20 2.65
N ASN A 132 5.43 14.54 2.71
CA ASN A 132 6.57 15.46 2.83
C ASN A 132 7.46 15.17 4.05
N THR A 133 6.89 14.73 5.15
CA THR A 133 7.64 14.34 6.36
C THR A 133 8.43 13.06 6.15
N SER A 134 7.90 12.08 5.43
CA SER A 134 8.62 10.85 5.06
C SER A 134 9.78 11.15 4.10
N GLN A 135 9.58 12.05 3.14
CA GLN A 135 10.62 12.51 2.22
C GLN A 135 11.73 13.27 2.96
N TYR A 136 11.37 14.08 3.96
CA TYR A 136 12.35 14.73 4.83
C TYR A 136 13.22 13.71 5.58
N LEU A 137 12.60 12.68 6.19
CA LEU A 137 13.34 11.61 6.88
C LEU A 137 14.23 10.84 5.91
N LYS A 138 13.74 10.51 4.71
CA LYS A 138 14.53 9.82 3.68
C LYS A 138 15.79 10.61 3.32
N LYS A 139 15.64 11.92 3.13
CA LYS A 139 16.80 12.80 2.87
C LYS A 139 17.73 12.87 4.07
N TYR A 140 17.21 13.01 5.29
CA TYR A 140 18.01 13.04 6.52
C TYR A 140 18.88 11.77 6.67
N ILE A 141 18.29 10.60 6.33
CA ILE A 141 19.00 9.31 6.34
C ILE A 141 20.04 9.25 5.20
N ALA A 142 19.69 9.68 3.99
CA ALA A 142 20.59 9.69 2.84
C ALA A 142 21.80 10.61 3.06
N ASP A 143 21.64 11.72 3.81
CA ASP A 143 22.71 12.60 4.24
C ASP A 143 23.65 11.95 5.29
N GLY A 144 23.42 10.69 5.70
CA GLY A 144 24.23 9.93 6.67
C GLY A 144 24.04 10.37 8.14
N LYS A 145 23.04 11.20 8.42
CA LYS A 145 22.80 11.79 9.75
C LYS A 145 22.20 10.77 10.73
N ALA A 146 21.52 9.73 10.25
CA ALA A 146 20.99 8.66 11.10
C ALA A 146 22.06 7.60 11.47
N GLY A 147 23.13 7.53 10.69
CA GLY A 147 24.08 6.42 10.78
C GLY A 147 23.45 5.13 10.26
N GLU A 148 23.86 3.98 10.79
CA GLU A 148 23.28 2.67 10.47
C GLU A 148 21.93 2.49 11.19
N LEU A 149 20.87 2.18 10.43
CA LEU A 149 19.55 1.84 10.99
C LEU A 149 19.52 0.33 11.28
N TYR A 150 19.50 -0.05 12.56
CA TYR A 150 19.66 -1.43 12.98
C TYR A 150 18.41 -2.06 13.62
N ALA A 151 17.47 -1.27 14.11
CA ALA A 151 16.24 -1.78 14.72
C ALA A 151 15.08 -0.80 14.56
N GLY A 152 13.86 -1.34 14.55
CA GLY A 152 12.67 -0.52 14.49
C GLY A 152 11.43 -1.22 15.00
N ARG A 153 10.36 -0.44 15.05
CA ARG A 153 9.01 -0.94 15.23
C ARG A 153 8.02 -0.10 14.43
N CYS A 154 6.99 -0.72 13.92
CA CYS A 154 5.88 -0.02 13.27
C CYS A 154 4.54 -0.67 13.59
N GLY A 155 3.50 0.09 13.49
CA GLY A 155 2.16 -0.41 13.75
C GLY A 155 1.06 0.55 13.33
N TRP A 156 -0.10 -0.04 13.08
CA TRP A 156 -1.35 0.69 12.95
C TRP A 156 -2.42 -0.06 13.73
N ILE A 157 -2.66 0.42 14.94
CA ILE A 157 -3.49 -0.25 15.92
C ILE A 157 -4.77 0.55 16.06
N ARG A 158 -5.89 -0.06 15.68
CA ARG A 158 -7.22 0.55 15.78
C ARG A 158 -7.98 -0.06 16.96
N ARG A 159 -8.80 0.76 17.59
CA ARG A 159 -9.70 0.32 18.66
C ARG A 159 -10.96 -0.33 18.09
N ARG A 160 -11.57 0.32 17.09
CA ARG A 160 -12.75 -0.17 16.38
C ARG A 160 -12.73 0.31 14.94
N GLY A 161 -12.44 -0.58 14.00
CA GLY A 161 -12.27 -0.15 12.62
C GLY A 161 -12.19 -1.30 11.61
N ILE A 162 -13.01 -2.34 11.78
CA ILE A 162 -13.15 -3.45 10.82
C ILE A 162 -13.84 -2.94 9.56
N PRO A 163 -13.18 -2.93 8.39
CA PRO A 163 -13.76 -2.42 7.16
C PRO A 163 -14.73 -3.42 6.55
N GLY A 164 -15.93 -2.95 6.14
CA GLY A 164 -16.88 -3.72 5.35
C GLY A 164 -17.10 -5.14 5.84
N LYS A 165 -17.41 -5.33 7.14
CA LYS A 165 -17.56 -6.66 7.77
C LYS A 165 -18.52 -7.55 6.96
N GLY A 166 -18.09 -8.79 6.68
CA GLY A 166 -18.81 -9.74 5.81
C GLY A 166 -18.62 -9.50 4.31
N GLY A 167 -17.95 -8.41 3.91
CA GLY A 167 -17.62 -8.10 2.52
C GLY A 167 -16.26 -8.69 2.08
N TRP A 168 -15.75 -8.19 0.98
CA TRP A 168 -14.50 -8.67 0.40
C TRP A 168 -13.27 -8.45 1.30
N PHE A 169 -13.26 -7.40 2.14
CA PHE A 169 -12.16 -7.14 3.08
C PHE A 169 -11.97 -8.26 4.10
N THR A 170 -13.07 -8.85 4.57
CA THR A 170 -13.04 -9.89 5.61
C THR A 170 -13.09 -11.29 5.03
N THR A 171 -13.10 -11.45 3.70
CA THR A 171 -13.05 -12.72 2.99
C THR A 171 -11.62 -13.00 2.50
N LYS A 172 -10.89 -13.93 3.13
CA LYS A 172 -9.47 -14.23 2.87
C LYS A 172 -9.17 -14.51 1.40
N ALA A 173 -10.05 -15.21 0.70
CA ALA A 173 -9.90 -15.50 -0.73
C ALA A 173 -9.90 -14.24 -1.61
N GLN A 174 -10.46 -13.13 -1.13
CA GLN A 174 -10.55 -11.87 -1.86
C GLN A 174 -9.57 -10.80 -1.35
N SER A 175 -9.34 -10.73 -0.05
CA SER A 175 -8.46 -9.76 0.58
C SER A 175 -7.01 -10.24 0.70
N GLY A 176 -6.80 -11.56 0.83
CA GLY A 176 -5.51 -12.17 1.17
C GLY A 176 -5.27 -12.27 2.68
N GLY A 177 -5.98 -11.49 3.50
CA GLY A 177 -5.86 -11.44 4.95
C GLY A 177 -6.55 -10.19 5.52
N GLY A 178 -6.42 -10.00 6.82
CA GLY A 178 -7.01 -8.88 7.58
C GLY A 178 -6.10 -7.66 7.70
N PRO A 179 -5.96 -7.06 8.91
CA PRO A 179 -5.20 -5.82 9.13
C PRO A 179 -3.73 -5.94 8.77
N LEU A 180 -3.13 -7.13 8.81
CA LEU A 180 -1.75 -7.31 8.41
C LEU A 180 -1.54 -6.94 6.93
N ILE A 181 -2.40 -7.41 6.05
CA ILE A 181 -2.30 -7.10 4.62
C ILE A 181 -2.88 -5.73 4.27
N ASP A 182 -3.95 -5.31 4.95
CA ASP A 182 -4.60 -4.02 4.68
C ASP A 182 -3.80 -2.83 5.21
N LEU A 183 -3.39 -2.88 6.47
CA LEU A 183 -2.68 -1.79 7.17
C LEU A 183 -1.17 -2.01 7.18
N GLY A 184 -0.74 -3.27 7.30
CA GLY A 184 0.67 -3.64 7.41
C GLY A 184 1.49 -3.24 6.20
N VAL A 185 0.99 -3.44 4.98
CA VAL A 185 1.68 -3.03 3.75
C VAL A 185 2.10 -1.57 3.74
N HIS A 186 1.35 -0.68 4.41
CA HIS A 186 1.65 0.75 4.44
C HIS A 186 2.88 1.09 5.29
N LEU A 187 2.95 0.53 6.51
CA LEU A 187 3.97 0.95 7.48
C LEU A 187 5.17 0.02 7.51
N ILE A 188 5.01 -1.25 7.17
CA ILE A 188 6.14 -2.14 6.90
C ILE A 188 6.91 -1.60 5.69
N ASP A 189 6.22 -1.20 4.63
CA ASP A 189 6.82 -0.60 3.44
C ASP A 189 7.58 0.69 3.77
N LEU A 190 6.95 1.63 4.48
CA LEU A 190 7.60 2.87 4.89
C LEU A 190 8.86 2.61 5.72
N SER A 191 8.78 1.65 6.67
CA SER A 191 9.91 1.28 7.51
C SER A 191 11.07 0.70 6.69
N ILE A 192 10.78 -0.29 5.83
CA ILE A 192 11.79 -0.94 4.98
C ILE A 192 12.42 0.07 4.00
N TRP A 193 11.61 0.93 3.39
CA TRP A 193 12.09 1.98 2.47
C TRP A 193 13.01 2.98 3.17
N LEU A 194 12.67 3.43 4.39
CA LEU A 194 13.54 4.29 5.19
C LEU A 194 14.83 3.57 5.59
N MET A 195 14.77 2.26 5.91
CA MET A 195 15.94 1.43 6.23
C MET A 195 16.83 1.09 5.02
N GLY A 196 16.51 1.57 3.82
CA GLY A 196 17.31 1.33 2.61
C GLY A 196 16.97 0.05 1.87
N ASN A 197 15.77 -0.50 2.07
CA ASN A 197 15.25 -1.72 1.43
C ASN A 197 16.10 -2.98 1.69
N PRO A 198 16.50 -3.30 2.94
CA PRO A 198 17.19 -4.53 3.24
C PRO A 198 16.31 -5.74 2.89
N ARG A 199 16.93 -6.85 2.48
CA ARG A 199 16.21 -8.07 2.11
C ARG A 199 15.75 -8.81 3.37
N PRO A 200 14.47 -9.19 3.50
CA PRO A 200 13.99 -9.98 4.62
C PRO A 200 14.56 -11.40 4.56
N VAL A 201 14.94 -11.97 5.71
CA VAL A 201 15.56 -13.32 5.79
C VAL A 201 14.86 -14.26 6.76
N ALA A 202 14.16 -13.76 7.76
CA ALA A 202 13.38 -14.58 8.68
C ALA A 202 12.25 -13.77 9.32
N VAL A 203 11.16 -14.46 9.64
CA VAL A 203 9.96 -13.87 10.21
C VAL A 203 9.39 -14.77 11.29
N SER A 204 8.91 -14.17 12.39
CA SER A 204 8.08 -14.83 13.39
C SER A 204 6.84 -13.98 13.65
N GLY A 205 5.67 -14.60 13.85
CA GLY A 205 4.45 -13.84 14.10
C GLY A 205 3.33 -14.65 14.71
N CYS A 206 2.31 -13.92 15.15
CA CYS A 206 1.04 -14.45 15.66
C CYS A 206 -0.12 -13.66 15.07
N THR A 207 -1.23 -14.33 14.83
CA THR A 207 -2.48 -13.71 14.37
C THR A 207 -3.63 -14.11 15.28
N TYR A 208 -4.61 -13.23 15.41
CA TYR A 208 -5.77 -13.43 16.26
C TYR A 208 -7.04 -12.98 15.54
N ALA A 209 -8.14 -13.72 15.69
CA ALA A 209 -9.48 -13.37 15.24
C ALA A 209 -10.40 -13.43 16.47
N LYS A 210 -10.63 -12.30 17.13
CA LYS A 210 -11.37 -12.20 18.39
C LYS A 210 -12.64 -11.34 18.29
N PHE A 211 -12.79 -10.62 17.20
CA PHE A 211 -13.93 -9.73 16.94
C PHE A 211 -14.77 -10.19 15.74
N ALA A 212 -14.41 -11.31 15.08
CA ALA A 212 -15.10 -11.84 13.92
C ALA A 212 -16.57 -12.14 14.21
N ASP A 213 -16.84 -12.84 15.32
CA ASP A 213 -18.18 -13.30 15.72
C ASP A 213 -18.95 -12.26 16.55
N ASN A 214 -18.39 -11.06 16.71
CA ASN A 214 -19.01 -10.01 17.50
C ASN A 214 -19.96 -9.18 16.62
N ASP A 215 -21.25 -9.25 16.88
CA ASP A 215 -22.28 -8.50 16.15
C ASP A 215 -22.42 -7.04 16.57
N THR A 216 -21.54 -6.55 17.45
CA THR A 216 -21.62 -5.15 17.89
C THR A 216 -21.23 -4.21 16.75
N LYS A 217 -22.04 -3.17 16.52
CA LYS A 217 -21.73 -2.06 15.59
C LYS A 217 -20.43 -1.34 15.95
N ALA A 218 -19.99 -1.45 17.21
CA ALA A 218 -18.77 -0.85 17.73
C ALA A 218 -17.50 -1.35 17.02
N ASP A 219 -17.50 -2.57 16.49
CA ASP A 219 -16.31 -3.12 15.82
C ASP A 219 -16.00 -2.47 14.46
N SER A 220 -16.99 -1.79 13.87
CA SER A 220 -16.86 -1.09 12.59
C SER A 220 -17.17 0.42 12.69
N GLU A 221 -17.25 0.96 13.88
CA GLU A 221 -17.68 2.37 14.10
C GLU A 221 -16.79 3.38 13.36
N HIS A 222 -15.49 3.13 13.31
CA HIS A 222 -14.52 4.00 12.66
C HIS A 222 -14.15 3.57 11.22
N ALA A 223 -14.69 2.46 10.74
CA ALA A 223 -14.44 1.98 9.37
C ALA A 223 -15.52 2.48 8.42
N LYS A 224 -15.13 3.39 7.53
CA LYS A 224 -16.02 3.93 6.47
C LYS A 224 -15.77 3.30 5.10
N PHE A 225 -14.99 2.21 5.03
CA PHE A 225 -14.59 1.56 3.80
C PHE A 225 -15.26 0.19 3.65
N GLY A 226 -15.58 -0.15 2.41
CA GLY A 226 -16.16 -1.45 2.03
C GLY A 226 -17.66 -1.54 2.32
N ASP A 227 -18.32 -2.40 1.57
CA ASP A 227 -19.75 -2.68 1.74
C ASP A 227 -19.89 -3.84 2.73
N ALA A 228 -20.50 -3.57 3.89
CA ALA A 228 -20.77 -4.59 4.90
C ALA A 228 -21.91 -5.52 4.45
N LYS A 229 -21.81 -6.81 4.79
CA LYS A 229 -22.83 -7.83 4.54
C LYS A 229 -23.10 -8.61 5.82
N SER A 230 -24.37 -8.68 6.24
CA SER A 230 -24.77 -9.31 7.48
C SER A 230 -24.60 -10.84 7.52
N ASP A 231 -24.65 -11.46 6.35
CA ASP A 231 -24.52 -12.91 6.12
C ASP A 231 -23.21 -13.30 5.42
N GLY A 232 -22.25 -12.39 5.40
CA GLY A 232 -20.98 -12.56 4.71
C GLY A 232 -19.93 -13.29 5.54
N ILE A 233 -18.77 -13.55 4.91
CA ILE A 233 -17.67 -14.31 5.49
C ILE A 233 -16.75 -13.38 6.28
N PHE A 234 -16.28 -13.85 7.45
CA PHE A 234 -15.18 -13.25 8.20
C PHE A 234 -14.20 -14.36 8.60
N ASP A 235 -13.21 -14.62 7.75
CA ASP A 235 -12.21 -15.71 7.89
C ASP A 235 -10.76 -15.19 7.90
N VAL A 236 -10.57 -13.92 8.26
CA VAL A 236 -9.27 -13.27 8.41
C VAL A 236 -9.01 -12.91 9.87
N GLU A 237 -7.78 -12.55 10.18
CA GLU A 237 -7.41 -12.02 11.50
C GLU A 237 -7.94 -10.59 11.70
N ASP A 238 -8.13 -10.19 12.95
CA ASP A 238 -8.41 -8.81 13.38
C ASP A 238 -7.20 -8.14 14.07
N LEU A 239 -6.18 -8.95 14.42
CA LEU A 239 -4.89 -8.48 14.95
C LEU A 239 -3.76 -9.40 14.51
N ALA A 240 -2.62 -8.81 14.14
CA ALA A 240 -1.37 -9.50 13.84
C ALA A 240 -0.19 -8.81 14.52
N ILE A 241 0.73 -9.60 15.07
CA ILE A 241 1.99 -9.16 15.70
C ILE A 241 3.12 -9.97 15.07
N GLY A 242 4.30 -9.34 14.86
CA GLY A 242 5.41 -10.07 14.27
C GLY A 242 6.78 -9.41 14.48
N PHE A 243 7.79 -10.16 14.09
CA PHE A 243 9.19 -9.75 14.11
C PHE A 243 9.88 -10.18 12.81
N ILE A 244 10.49 -9.23 12.13
CA ILE A 244 11.15 -9.42 10.83
C ILE A 244 12.65 -9.20 11.01
N LYS A 245 13.47 -10.12 10.49
CA LYS A 245 14.93 -10.01 10.43
C LYS A 245 15.38 -9.77 9.00
N PHE A 246 16.39 -8.93 8.81
CA PHE A 246 16.94 -8.57 7.51
C PHE A 246 18.39 -9.07 7.35
N ASP A 247 18.85 -9.16 6.11
CA ASP A 247 20.16 -9.68 5.74
C ASP A 247 21.34 -8.80 6.20
N ASN A 248 21.09 -7.53 6.46
CA ASN A 248 22.07 -6.59 7.04
C ASN A 248 22.12 -6.63 8.58
N GLY A 249 21.39 -7.57 9.22
CA GLY A 249 21.31 -7.69 10.67
C GLY A 249 20.27 -6.80 11.35
N ALA A 250 19.63 -5.92 10.61
CA ALA A 250 18.55 -5.10 11.15
C ALA A 250 17.28 -5.91 11.45
N SER A 251 16.41 -5.36 12.29
CA SER A 251 15.14 -6.00 12.66
C SER A 251 13.99 -5.00 12.81
N LEU A 252 12.75 -5.50 12.60
CA LEU A 252 11.54 -4.70 12.70
C LEU A 252 10.46 -5.48 13.47
N GLN A 253 9.94 -4.89 14.55
CA GLN A 253 8.72 -5.35 15.22
C GLN A 253 7.50 -4.74 14.54
N ILE A 254 6.41 -5.51 14.45
CA ILE A 254 5.18 -5.04 13.83
C ILE A 254 3.95 -5.37 14.67
N GLU A 255 2.95 -4.48 14.64
CA GLU A 255 1.62 -4.71 15.23
C GLU A 255 0.53 -4.01 14.42
N PHE A 256 -0.45 -4.77 13.95
CA PHE A 256 -1.55 -4.25 13.16
C PHE A 256 -2.88 -4.80 13.64
N SER A 257 -3.87 -3.94 13.88
CA SER A 257 -5.22 -4.38 14.24
C SER A 257 -6.31 -3.50 13.64
N TRP A 258 -7.41 -4.13 13.29
CA TRP A 258 -8.66 -3.43 12.97
C TRP A 258 -9.52 -3.18 14.21
N ALA A 259 -9.45 -4.10 15.19
CA ALA A 259 -10.17 -3.99 16.46
C ALA A 259 -9.31 -4.51 17.61
N SER A 260 -9.27 -3.74 18.69
CA SER A 260 -8.50 -4.07 19.90
C SER A 260 -9.09 -3.33 21.10
N ASN A 261 -8.98 -3.90 22.30
CA ASN A 261 -9.32 -3.23 23.54
C ASN A 261 -8.09 -2.47 24.09
N ILE A 262 -7.83 -1.30 23.51
CA ILE A 262 -6.70 -0.43 23.79
C ILE A 262 -7.16 0.96 24.24
N GLU A 263 -6.29 1.71 24.89
CA GLU A 263 -6.55 3.08 25.32
C GLU A 263 -6.58 4.04 24.13
N GLU A 264 -5.54 3.99 23.26
CA GLU A 264 -5.31 4.95 22.18
C GLU A 264 -5.01 4.23 20.85
N GLU A 265 -5.67 4.68 19.76
CA GLU A 265 -5.33 4.27 18.40
C GLU A 265 -4.02 4.93 17.97
N ARG A 266 -3.16 4.16 17.30
CA ARG A 266 -1.84 4.66 16.93
C ARG A 266 -1.39 4.15 15.57
N ARG A 267 -0.89 5.07 14.73
CA ARG A 267 -0.23 4.77 13.45
C ARG A 267 1.20 5.31 13.53
N PHE A 268 2.20 4.43 13.52
CA PHE A 268 3.57 4.84 13.82
C PHE A 268 4.64 4.02 13.11
N VAL A 269 5.80 4.65 12.88
CA VAL A 269 7.09 4.05 12.55
C VAL A 269 8.13 4.65 13.49
N GLU A 270 8.90 3.82 14.17
CA GLU A 270 10.01 4.23 15.02
C GLU A 270 11.27 3.45 14.61
N LEU A 271 12.32 4.15 14.20
CA LEU A 271 13.57 3.53 13.79
C LEU A 271 14.73 4.04 14.65
N ARG A 272 15.69 3.15 14.90
CA ARG A 272 16.88 3.42 15.69
C ARG A 272 18.11 3.34 14.81
N GLY A 273 18.84 4.45 14.74
CA GLY A 273 20.13 4.52 14.08
C GLY A 273 21.28 4.76 15.06
N THR A 274 22.50 4.52 14.61
CA THR A 274 23.71 4.67 15.45
C THR A 274 24.08 6.12 15.75
N LYS A 275 23.54 7.09 14.97
CA LYS A 275 23.76 8.53 15.19
C LYS A 275 22.47 9.28 15.53
N ALA A 276 21.34 8.83 14.99
CA ALA A 276 20.03 9.38 15.32
C ALA A 276 18.95 8.32 15.14
N GLY A 277 17.93 8.36 16.02
CA GLY A 277 16.67 7.66 15.85
C GLY A 277 15.56 8.63 15.48
N PHE A 278 14.42 8.10 15.11
CA PHE A 278 13.25 8.95 14.83
C PHE A 278 11.94 8.21 15.04
N SER A 279 10.90 9.00 15.28
CA SER A 279 9.51 8.58 15.25
C SER A 279 8.76 9.33 14.15
N TRP A 280 7.92 8.61 13.44
CA TRP A 280 6.90 9.10 12.54
C TRP A 280 5.55 8.61 13.10
N VAL A 281 4.72 9.53 13.58
CA VAL A 281 3.43 9.21 14.20
C VAL A 281 2.36 10.05 13.56
N ASN A 282 1.37 9.42 12.90
CA ASN A 282 0.30 10.12 12.20
C ASN A 282 0.82 11.23 11.28
N ASP A 283 1.83 10.95 10.47
CA ASP A 283 2.54 11.86 9.56
C ASP A 283 3.44 12.93 10.24
N HIS A 284 3.48 12.99 11.56
CA HIS A 284 4.38 13.88 12.30
C HIS A 284 5.68 13.18 12.67
N ILE A 285 6.79 13.91 12.63
CA ILE A 285 8.13 13.37 12.88
C ILE A 285 8.83 14.05 14.05
N LYS A 286 9.60 13.25 14.78
CA LYS A 286 10.63 13.71 15.74
C LYS A 286 11.91 12.94 15.47
N ILE A 287 13.05 13.60 15.69
CA ILE A 287 14.38 13.01 15.53
C ILE A 287 15.08 13.10 16.87
N PHE A 288 15.68 12.01 17.30
CA PHE A 288 16.40 11.87 18.57
C PHE A 288 17.88 11.71 18.25
N THR A 289 18.72 12.67 18.64
CA THR A 289 20.14 12.69 18.33
C THR A 289 20.95 13.23 19.50
N GLU A 290 22.21 13.55 19.27
CA GLU A 290 23.12 14.16 20.26
C GLU A 290 23.77 15.40 19.67
N GLU A 291 23.82 16.47 20.42
CA GLU A 291 24.57 17.70 20.09
C GLU A 291 25.43 18.10 21.30
N ASN A 292 26.72 18.31 21.06
CA ASN A 292 27.69 18.76 22.09
C ASN A 292 27.70 17.85 23.34
N GLY A 293 27.52 16.53 23.18
CA GLY A 293 27.51 15.56 24.28
C GLY A 293 26.20 15.48 25.05
N LEU A 294 25.12 16.12 24.57
CA LEU A 294 23.80 16.08 25.19
C LEU A 294 22.76 15.48 24.24
N PRO A 295 21.89 14.56 24.72
CA PRO A 295 20.73 14.12 23.95
C PRO A 295 19.81 15.29 23.64
N VAL A 296 19.38 15.39 22.37
CA VAL A 296 18.46 16.44 21.91
C VAL A 296 17.35 15.85 21.05
N ASP A 297 16.17 16.45 21.15
CA ASP A 297 15.01 16.17 20.31
C ASP A 297 14.89 17.26 19.25
N LEU A 298 14.96 16.88 17.97
CA LEU A 298 14.72 17.78 16.86
C LEU A 298 13.27 17.60 16.37
N ILE A 299 12.52 18.68 16.35
CA ILE A 299 11.16 18.73 15.83
C ILE A 299 11.17 19.62 14.60
N PRO A 300 11.28 19.05 13.38
CA PRO A 300 11.27 19.84 12.16
C PRO A 300 9.98 20.65 12.03
N GLN A 301 10.12 21.93 11.78
CA GLN A 301 8.99 22.84 11.54
C GLN A 301 8.67 22.81 10.05
N TYR A 302 7.62 22.13 9.69
CA TYR A 302 7.05 22.12 8.33
C TYR A 302 5.66 22.76 8.39
N GLY A 303 5.23 23.46 7.35
CA GLY A 303 3.94 24.13 7.32
C GLY A 303 2.78 23.12 7.43
N ALA A 304 2.18 22.73 6.32
CA ALA A 304 1.19 21.68 6.27
C ALA A 304 1.83 20.32 5.98
N ILE A 305 1.22 19.23 6.49
CA ILE A 305 1.50 17.88 6.01
C ILE A 305 0.85 17.76 4.64
N THR A 306 1.64 17.42 3.63
CA THR A 306 1.22 17.33 2.25
C THR A 306 1.78 16.07 1.58
N GLY A 307 1.23 15.71 0.43
CA GLY A 307 1.70 14.57 -0.33
C GLY A 307 0.77 13.36 -0.25
N GLY A 308 1.35 12.17 -0.22
CA GLY A 308 0.60 10.92 -0.17
C GLY A 308 0.25 10.37 -1.57
N HIS A 309 -0.99 9.97 -1.76
CA HIS A 309 -1.43 9.27 -2.98
C HIS A 309 -1.20 10.07 -4.27
N GLY A 310 -1.51 11.37 -4.26
CA GLY A 310 -1.38 12.20 -5.45
C GLY A 310 0.04 12.28 -6.01
N PRO A 311 1.04 12.69 -5.22
CA PRO A 311 2.42 12.65 -5.65
C PRO A 311 2.92 11.25 -6.04
N ASN A 312 2.45 10.18 -5.40
CA ASN A 312 2.81 8.83 -5.80
C ASN A 312 2.28 8.49 -7.21
N LEU A 313 1.01 8.81 -7.47
CA LEU A 313 0.42 8.62 -8.80
C LEU A 313 1.10 9.51 -9.85
N ALA A 314 1.39 10.77 -9.53
CA ALA A 314 2.11 11.67 -10.41
C ALA A 314 3.53 11.18 -10.73
N HIS A 315 4.22 10.60 -9.73
CA HIS A 315 5.54 10.00 -9.92
C HIS A 315 5.51 8.82 -10.90
N PHE A 316 4.51 7.96 -10.84
CA PHE A 316 4.34 6.89 -11.83
C PHE A 316 4.29 7.46 -13.26
N TYR A 317 3.52 8.53 -13.49
CA TYR A 317 3.43 9.14 -14.81
C TYR A 317 4.73 9.85 -15.22
N ASP A 318 5.48 10.39 -14.27
CA ASP A 318 6.81 10.96 -14.55
C ASP A 318 7.83 9.87 -14.95
N VAL A 319 7.79 8.71 -14.28
CA VAL A 319 8.58 7.53 -14.68
C VAL A 319 8.23 7.08 -16.10
N VAL A 320 6.94 7.00 -16.44
CA VAL A 320 6.49 6.54 -17.77
C VAL A 320 6.79 7.57 -18.85
N ALA A 321 6.52 8.86 -18.61
CA ALA A 321 6.61 9.90 -19.63
C ALA A 321 8.02 10.45 -19.83
N ASN A 322 8.78 10.58 -18.74
CA ASN A 322 10.05 11.30 -18.71
C ASN A 322 11.25 10.40 -18.35
N GLY A 323 11.01 9.12 -18.01
CA GLY A 323 12.06 8.20 -17.58
C GLY A 323 12.67 8.53 -16.22
N ALA A 324 11.88 9.16 -15.32
CA ALA A 324 12.33 9.37 -13.96
C ALA A 324 12.67 8.04 -13.27
N GLU A 325 13.57 8.08 -12.30
CA GLU A 325 13.95 6.88 -11.54
C GLU A 325 12.78 6.43 -10.65
N PRO A 326 12.30 5.18 -10.77
CA PRO A 326 11.19 4.70 -9.96
C PRO A 326 11.61 4.53 -8.49
N ASP A 327 10.81 4.98 -7.56
CA ASP A 327 11.01 4.76 -6.12
C ASP A 327 10.49 3.41 -5.62
N PHE A 328 9.84 2.67 -6.49
CA PHE A 328 9.35 1.31 -6.29
C PHE A 328 9.78 0.42 -7.46
N VAL A 329 10.25 -0.78 -7.14
CA VAL A 329 10.52 -1.85 -8.12
C VAL A 329 9.75 -3.12 -7.75
N PRO A 330 9.30 -3.95 -8.72
CA PRO A 330 8.45 -5.11 -8.46
C PRO A 330 9.01 -6.12 -7.46
N GLN A 331 10.33 -6.23 -7.31
CA GLN A 331 10.96 -7.08 -6.30
C GLN A 331 10.61 -6.65 -4.86
N GLN A 332 10.40 -5.37 -4.60
CA GLN A 332 9.97 -4.88 -3.29
C GLN A 332 8.56 -5.38 -2.96
N GLY A 333 7.67 -5.43 -3.95
CA GLY A 333 6.34 -6.02 -3.81
C GLY A 333 6.39 -7.51 -3.47
N VAL A 334 7.22 -8.27 -4.19
CA VAL A 334 7.45 -9.70 -3.88
C VAL A 334 7.96 -9.88 -2.44
N ASN A 335 8.94 -9.09 -2.02
CA ASN A 335 9.48 -9.16 -0.66
C ASN A 335 8.41 -8.81 0.40
N MET A 336 7.57 -7.83 0.11
CA MET A 336 6.44 -7.47 0.98
C MET A 336 5.50 -8.65 1.17
N ILE A 337 5.02 -9.25 0.09
CA ILE A 337 4.08 -10.37 0.17
C ILE A 337 4.72 -11.61 0.80
N LYS A 338 6.03 -11.84 0.60
CA LYS A 338 6.78 -12.89 1.32
C LYS A 338 6.77 -12.66 2.84
N ILE A 339 7.00 -11.44 3.30
CA ILE A 339 6.93 -11.09 4.73
C ILE A 339 5.53 -11.40 5.28
N LEU A 340 4.48 -10.93 4.62
CA LEU A 340 3.11 -11.12 5.09
C LEU A 340 2.72 -12.60 5.12
N SER A 341 3.02 -13.35 4.06
CA SER A 341 2.76 -14.79 3.99
C SER A 341 3.52 -15.56 5.07
N ALA A 342 4.78 -15.20 5.33
CA ALA A 342 5.60 -15.82 6.37
C ALA A 342 5.09 -15.53 7.79
N ILE A 343 4.47 -14.38 8.04
CA ILE A 343 3.82 -14.10 9.32
C ILE A 343 2.62 -15.02 9.53
N TYR A 344 1.78 -15.23 8.50
CA TYR A 344 0.67 -16.17 8.57
C TYR A 344 1.16 -17.61 8.79
N GLU A 345 2.16 -18.08 8.03
CA GLU A 345 2.77 -19.41 8.21
C GLU A 345 3.36 -19.60 9.61
N SER A 346 4.06 -18.56 10.11
CA SER A 346 4.61 -18.59 11.48
C SER A 346 3.52 -18.69 12.54
N ALA A 347 2.41 -17.97 12.35
CA ALA A 347 1.26 -18.01 13.26
C ALA A 347 0.59 -19.40 13.28
N GLU A 348 0.50 -20.08 12.13
CA GLU A 348 -0.06 -21.43 12.02
C GLU A 348 0.87 -22.50 12.61
N THR A 349 2.15 -22.41 12.34
CA THR A 349 3.15 -23.43 12.72
C THR A 349 3.78 -23.23 14.09
N GLY A 350 3.68 -22.02 14.65
CA GLY A 350 4.38 -21.61 15.88
C GLY A 350 5.91 -21.53 15.74
N LYS A 351 6.43 -21.45 14.50
CA LYS A 351 7.88 -21.46 14.22
C LYS A 351 8.31 -20.22 13.44
N GLU A 352 9.62 -19.89 13.56
CA GLU A 352 10.26 -18.93 12.65
C GLU A 352 10.26 -19.47 11.21
N VAL A 353 9.86 -18.65 10.26
CA VAL A 353 9.91 -18.96 8.83
C VAL A 353 11.12 -18.27 8.20
N ARG A 354 11.94 -19.02 7.45
CA ARG A 354 13.06 -18.49 6.66
C ARG A 354 12.58 -18.10 5.26
N LEU A 355 13.10 -16.97 4.75
CA LEU A 355 12.72 -16.40 3.45
C LEU A 355 13.84 -16.52 2.42
#